data_a7ad7cb72857b10cdee07f18bb0e58b0
#
_entry.id   a7ad7cb72857b10cdee07f18bb0e58b0
#
_cell.length_a   1.000
_cell.length_b   1.000
_cell.length_c   1.000
_cell.angle_alpha   90.00
_cell.angle_beta   90.00
_cell.angle_gamma   90.00
#
_symmetry.space_group_name_H-M   'P 1'
#
loop_
_entity.id
_entity.type
_entity.pdbx_description
1 polymer ?
#
loop_
_entity_poly.entity_id
_entity_poly.type
_entity_poly.pdbx_seq_one_letter_code
_entity_poly.pdbx_strand_id
1 'polypeptide(L)'
;MSRFDDRKERARERQLAFRQAHTYPATWVIACVIVAACFIGLLVSIQSLRADVSRLEHQAAIAPIPTSSTATCEVRGNWKPNTTAKLVVSGRKVFVHTPQNFTTTKYLPMLLVFSGKGATAEGIQGAFGLDALPALIVYPEPTVGTEGVTAWQGAPYSSAINDITFTGNVLDELESQLCVDRTRIYATGFSNGGGFAALLSCDLSDRFAAYAVVGGAMYPAIDSCKPKQPVSLLNVHGDNDPVVPYHGSPVRKLPDIDDWTARRAALDGCKRTTVTTINGNTLDTTWTGCHEGSVIKSLRIQGGGHMWGAVSNSDLWKFLTRFSL
;
A
#
# COMPACT_ATOMS: atom_id res chain seq x y z
N MET A 1 -20.43 -75.88 -46.64
CA MET A 1 -19.09 -75.23 -46.58
C MET A 1 -19.10 -73.76 -47.02
N SER A 2 -20.12 -73.00 -46.80
CA SER A 2 -20.13 -71.58 -47.35
C SER A 2 -20.44 -70.48 -46.36
N ARG A 3 -20.90 -70.75 -45.13
CA ARG A 3 -21.24 -69.66 -44.17
C ARG A 3 -20.07 -69.32 -43.21
N PHE A 4 -19.03 -70.13 -43.15
CA PHE A 4 -17.93 -69.88 -42.19
C PHE A 4 -16.83 -69.01 -42.83
N ASP A 5 -16.67 -69.07 -44.15
CA ASP A 5 -15.68 -68.22 -44.85
C ASP A 5 -16.15 -66.75 -44.98
N ASP A 6 -17.43 -66.58 -45.20
CA ASP A 6 -18.07 -65.25 -45.34
C ASP A 6 -17.98 -64.39 -44.06
N ARG A 7 -17.88 -65.04 -42.88
CA ARG A 7 -17.69 -64.32 -41.61
C ARG A 7 -16.23 -63.91 -41.37
N LYS A 8 -15.29 -64.71 -41.83
CA LYS A 8 -13.85 -64.37 -41.67
C LYS A 8 -13.46 -63.28 -42.64
N GLU A 9 -14.01 -63.26 -43.80
CA GLU A 9 -13.77 -62.24 -44.82
C GLU A 9 -14.34 -60.88 -44.36
N ARG A 10 -15.56 -60.79 -43.90
CA ARG A 10 -16.17 -59.59 -43.29
C ARG A 10 -15.45 -59.13 -42.02
N ALA A 11 -14.87 -59.99 -41.24
CA ALA A 11 -14.07 -59.62 -40.08
C ALA A 11 -12.71 -59.00 -40.51
N ARG A 12 -12.10 -59.53 -41.57
CA ARG A 12 -10.89 -58.96 -42.17
C ARG A 12 -11.13 -57.61 -42.81
N GLU A 13 -12.21 -57.44 -43.51
CA GLU A 13 -12.60 -56.16 -44.11
C GLU A 13 -12.85 -55.08 -43.05
N ARG A 14 -13.55 -55.45 -41.97
CA ARG A 14 -13.75 -54.54 -40.84
C ARG A 14 -12.46 -54.17 -40.14
N GLN A 15 -11.54 -55.08 -40.02
CA GLN A 15 -10.19 -54.81 -39.41
C GLN A 15 -9.33 -53.94 -40.30
N LEU A 16 -9.42 -54.12 -41.63
CA LEU A 16 -8.73 -53.25 -42.61
C LEU A 16 -9.34 -51.87 -42.69
N ALA A 17 -10.68 -51.75 -42.67
CA ALA A 17 -11.37 -50.47 -42.64
C ALA A 17 -11.08 -49.70 -41.35
N PHE A 18 -10.99 -50.39 -40.20
CA PHE A 18 -10.64 -49.77 -38.94
C PHE A 18 -9.16 -49.28 -38.93
N ARG A 19 -8.23 -50.00 -39.54
CA ARG A 19 -6.83 -49.56 -39.71
C ARG A 19 -6.69 -48.39 -40.65
N GLN A 20 -7.46 -48.32 -41.73
CA GLN A 20 -7.42 -47.19 -42.68
C GLN A 20 -8.08 -45.92 -42.11
N ALA A 21 -9.11 -46.05 -41.27
CA ALA A 21 -9.79 -44.93 -40.65
C ALA A 21 -8.96 -44.21 -39.55
N HIS A 22 -7.90 -44.84 -39.02
CA HIS A 22 -7.11 -44.31 -37.89
C HIS A 22 -5.64 -44.01 -38.27
N THR A 23 -5.26 -44.07 -39.55
CA THR A 23 -3.97 -43.57 -39.98
C THR A 23 -4.06 -42.08 -40.27
N TYR A 24 -3.75 -41.25 -39.32
CA TYR A 24 -3.53 -39.82 -39.59
C TYR A 24 -2.39 -39.70 -40.61
N PRO A 25 -2.55 -38.93 -41.67
CA PRO A 25 -1.43 -38.70 -42.58
C PRO A 25 -0.25 -38.12 -41.83
N ALA A 26 0.96 -38.59 -42.16
CA ALA A 26 2.20 -38.18 -41.46
C ALA A 26 2.37 -36.65 -41.40
N THR A 27 1.80 -35.94 -42.34
CA THR A 27 1.71 -34.47 -42.35
C THR A 27 0.96 -33.86 -41.18
N TRP A 28 -0.10 -34.52 -40.68
CA TRP A 28 -0.87 -34.06 -39.50
C TRP A 28 -0.08 -34.27 -38.22
N VAL A 29 0.61 -35.37 -38.06
CA VAL A 29 1.47 -35.67 -36.90
C VAL A 29 2.61 -34.64 -36.85
N ILE A 30 3.25 -34.36 -37.98
CA ILE A 30 4.32 -33.34 -38.05
C ILE A 30 3.77 -31.95 -37.74
N ALA A 31 2.60 -31.58 -38.24
CA ALA A 31 1.98 -30.30 -37.93
C ALA A 31 1.66 -30.14 -36.42
N CYS A 32 1.12 -31.19 -35.78
CA CYS A 32 0.86 -31.19 -34.33
C CYS A 32 2.15 -31.08 -33.51
N VAL A 33 3.23 -31.75 -33.91
CA VAL A 33 4.52 -31.66 -33.22
C VAL A 33 5.11 -30.25 -33.35
N ILE A 34 5.04 -29.62 -34.55
CA ILE A 34 5.50 -28.24 -34.75
C ILE A 34 4.69 -27.26 -33.92
N VAL A 35 3.38 -27.39 -33.90
CA VAL A 35 2.50 -26.52 -33.09
C VAL A 35 2.81 -26.69 -31.59
N ALA A 36 2.99 -27.92 -31.12
CA ALA A 36 3.36 -28.18 -29.72
C ALA A 36 4.74 -27.59 -29.38
N ALA A 37 5.72 -27.72 -30.26
CA ALA A 37 7.06 -27.13 -30.08
C ALA A 37 7.00 -25.59 -30.06
N CYS A 38 6.19 -24.97 -30.91
CA CYS A 38 5.96 -23.53 -30.92
C CYS A 38 5.28 -23.06 -29.62
N PHE A 39 4.29 -23.82 -29.12
CA PHE A 39 3.64 -23.50 -27.81
C PHE A 39 4.61 -23.62 -26.66
N ILE A 40 5.45 -24.65 -26.61
CA ILE A 40 6.47 -24.82 -25.57
C ILE A 40 7.50 -23.68 -25.65
N GLY A 41 7.96 -23.31 -26.83
CA GLY A 41 8.87 -22.19 -27.06
C GLY A 41 8.25 -20.85 -26.58
N LEU A 42 6.98 -20.63 -26.87
CA LEU A 42 6.25 -19.44 -26.43
C LEU A 42 6.10 -19.39 -24.90
N LEU A 43 5.78 -20.53 -24.25
CA LEU A 43 5.68 -20.63 -22.79
C LEU A 43 7.02 -20.37 -22.11
N VAL A 44 8.13 -20.91 -22.65
CA VAL A 44 9.49 -20.66 -22.13
C VAL A 44 9.86 -19.19 -22.28
N SER A 45 9.54 -18.57 -23.42
CA SER A 45 9.78 -17.13 -23.62
C SER A 45 8.95 -16.24 -22.70
N ILE A 46 7.70 -16.61 -22.40
CA ILE A 46 6.86 -15.89 -21.44
C ILE A 46 7.41 -16.03 -20.01
N GLN A 47 7.93 -17.20 -19.66
CA GLN A 47 8.55 -17.40 -18.35
C GLN A 47 9.85 -16.63 -18.18
N SER A 48 10.70 -16.59 -19.23
CA SER A 48 11.91 -15.77 -19.19
C SER A 48 11.61 -14.27 -19.11
N LEU A 49 10.63 -13.78 -19.88
CA LEU A 49 10.17 -12.39 -19.79
C LEU A 49 9.60 -12.03 -18.41
N ARG A 50 8.87 -12.94 -17.77
CA ARG A 50 8.39 -12.74 -16.40
C ARG A 50 9.53 -12.68 -15.38
N ALA A 51 10.54 -13.54 -15.53
CA ALA A 51 11.73 -13.52 -14.70
C ALA A 51 12.54 -12.23 -14.88
N ASP A 52 12.67 -11.74 -16.12
CA ASP A 52 13.37 -10.48 -16.42
C ASP A 52 12.58 -9.27 -15.91
N VAL A 53 11.25 -9.25 -16.03
CA VAL A 53 10.40 -8.20 -15.43
C VAL A 53 10.53 -8.21 -13.92
N SER A 54 10.44 -9.38 -13.28
CA SER A 54 10.64 -9.52 -11.82
C SER A 54 12.03 -9.06 -11.38
N ARG A 55 13.06 -9.33 -12.18
CA ARG A 55 14.43 -8.89 -11.93
C ARG A 55 14.59 -7.38 -12.08
N LEU A 56 13.94 -6.79 -13.09
CA LEU A 56 13.91 -5.34 -13.31
C LEU A 56 13.10 -4.63 -12.22
N GLU A 57 11.99 -5.21 -11.77
CA GLU A 57 11.22 -4.70 -10.63
C GLU A 57 12.05 -4.77 -9.33
N HIS A 58 12.83 -5.83 -9.13
CA HIS A 58 13.73 -5.95 -7.99
C HIS A 58 14.91 -4.97 -8.06
N GLN A 59 15.46 -4.74 -9.27
CA GLN A 59 16.52 -3.74 -9.49
C GLN A 59 15.99 -2.31 -9.39
N ALA A 60 14.77 -2.03 -9.84
CA ALA A 60 14.11 -0.73 -9.64
C ALA A 60 13.81 -0.45 -8.15
N ALA A 61 13.53 -1.51 -7.35
CA ALA A 61 13.37 -1.41 -5.90
C ALA A 61 14.69 -1.14 -5.17
N ILE A 62 15.84 -1.35 -5.82
CA ILE A 62 17.19 -1.13 -5.28
C ILE A 62 17.84 0.12 -5.93
N ALA A 63 17.12 0.87 -6.76
CA ALA A 63 17.64 2.12 -7.29
C ALA A 63 18.13 3.00 -6.13
N PRO A 64 19.36 3.51 -6.14
CA PRO A 64 19.84 4.37 -5.08
C PRO A 64 18.91 5.57 -4.98
N ILE A 65 18.37 5.81 -3.79
CA ILE A 65 17.63 7.03 -3.44
C ILE A 65 18.50 8.19 -3.92
N PRO A 66 17.98 9.13 -4.75
CA PRO A 66 18.77 10.25 -5.18
C PRO A 66 19.35 10.92 -3.94
N THR A 67 20.66 10.93 -3.83
CA THR A 67 21.37 11.55 -2.71
C THR A 67 21.05 13.04 -2.75
N SER A 68 20.26 13.45 -1.77
CA SER A 68 19.87 14.81 -1.47
C SER A 68 21.00 15.83 -1.69
N SER A 69 20.61 16.96 -2.16
CA SER A 69 21.41 18.17 -2.43
C SER A 69 22.61 18.35 -1.50
N THR A 70 23.71 18.85 -2.05
CA THR A 70 24.93 19.33 -1.34
C THR A 70 24.67 20.55 -0.43
N ALA A 71 23.42 20.94 -0.21
CA ALA A 71 23.05 22.00 0.71
C ALA A 71 23.38 21.57 2.15
N THR A 72 24.24 22.33 2.80
CA THR A 72 24.49 22.17 4.23
C THR A 72 23.25 22.55 5.00
N CYS A 73 22.71 21.59 5.77
CA CYS A 73 21.65 21.85 6.69
C CYS A 73 22.19 22.18 8.07
N GLU A 74 21.51 23.03 8.80
CA GLU A 74 21.84 23.38 10.18
C GLU A 74 20.61 23.16 11.06
N VAL A 75 20.71 22.22 11.99
CA VAL A 75 19.67 21.94 12.99
C VAL A 75 19.66 23.02 14.05
N ARG A 76 18.47 23.57 14.33
CA ARG A 76 18.27 24.55 15.38
C ARG A 76 17.76 23.87 16.66
N GLY A 77 18.35 24.23 17.82
CA GLY A 77 17.97 23.67 19.11
C GLY A 77 18.84 22.49 19.55
N ASN A 78 18.49 21.92 20.69
CA ASN A 78 19.29 20.86 21.32
C ASN A 78 18.67 19.47 21.06
N TRP A 79 18.76 19.02 19.82
CA TRP A 79 18.30 17.70 19.43
C TRP A 79 19.41 16.66 19.62
N LYS A 80 19.04 15.47 20.14
CA LYS A 80 19.99 14.38 20.42
C LYS A 80 19.52 13.10 19.73
N PRO A 81 20.43 12.20 19.31
CA PRO A 81 20.07 10.89 18.76
C PRO A 81 19.24 10.07 19.75
N ASN A 82 18.30 9.28 19.21
CA ASN A 82 17.47 8.32 19.96
C ASN A 82 16.77 8.96 21.16
N THR A 83 16.21 10.15 20.98
CA THR A 83 15.45 10.86 22.04
C THR A 83 14.15 11.42 21.49
N THR A 84 13.18 11.58 22.38
CA THR A 84 11.93 12.24 22.07
C THR A 84 11.89 13.64 22.68
N ALA A 85 11.69 14.63 21.81
CA ALA A 85 11.41 16.00 22.24
C ALA A 85 9.89 16.25 22.20
N LYS A 86 9.43 17.13 23.09
CA LYS A 86 8.05 17.61 23.12
C LYS A 86 8.04 19.08 22.71
N LEU A 87 7.30 19.38 21.66
CA LEU A 87 7.07 20.73 21.17
C LEU A 87 5.60 21.15 21.41
N VAL A 88 5.35 22.43 21.24
CA VAL A 88 3.99 22.98 21.18
C VAL A 88 3.85 23.74 19.86
N VAL A 89 3.01 23.24 18.96
CA VAL A 89 2.72 23.86 17.67
C VAL A 89 1.23 24.25 17.64
N SER A 90 0.93 25.48 17.32
CA SER A 90 -0.46 26.00 17.32
C SER A 90 -1.25 25.64 18.59
N GLY A 91 -0.58 25.68 19.76
CA GLY A 91 -1.18 25.37 21.07
C GLY A 91 -1.36 23.88 21.39
N ARG A 92 -0.90 22.97 20.51
CA ARG A 92 -1.02 21.52 20.69
C ARG A 92 0.34 20.86 20.85
N LYS A 93 0.38 19.79 21.63
CA LYS A 93 1.61 19.01 21.83
C LYS A 93 1.96 18.26 20.55
N VAL A 94 3.26 18.17 20.26
CA VAL A 94 3.83 17.35 19.19
C VAL A 94 5.05 16.64 19.78
N PHE A 95 5.08 15.32 19.76
CA PHE A 95 6.25 14.56 20.17
C PHE A 95 7.05 14.20 18.92
N VAL A 96 8.36 14.41 18.98
CA VAL A 96 9.27 14.14 17.84
C VAL A 96 10.39 13.25 18.33
N HIS A 97 10.43 12.04 17.82
CA HIS A 97 11.51 11.09 18.07
C HIS A 97 12.57 11.18 16.97
N THR A 98 13.82 11.38 17.38
CA THR A 98 14.99 11.37 16.52
C THR A 98 15.56 9.95 16.42
N PRO A 99 15.93 9.46 15.23
CA PRO A 99 16.46 8.11 15.10
C PRO A 99 17.86 7.97 15.74
N GLN A 100 18.26 6.72 15.97
CA GLN A 100 19.58 6.41 16.55
C GLN A 100 20.76 7.00 15.75
N ASN A 101 20.63 7.07 14.43
CA ASN A 101 21.63 7.61 13.51
C ASN A 101 21.45 9.12 13.22
N PHE A 102 20.69 9.83 14.05
CA PHE A 102 20.48 11.27 13.92
C PHE A 102 21.79 12.04 13.97
N THR A 103 21.96 12.98 13.07
CA THR A 103 23.03 13.98 13.07
C THR A 103 22.48 15.34 12.69
N THR A 104 23.15 16.40 13.09
CA THR A 104 22.72 17.78 12.83
C THR A 104 23.03 18.29 11.40
N THR A 105 23.60 17.44 10.56
CA THR A 105 24.08 17.81 9.22
C THR A 105 23.51 16.96 8.09
N LYS A 106 22.70 15.95 8.41
CA LYS A 106 22.10 15.05 7.42
C LYS A 106 20.60 15.26 7.31
N TYR A 107 20.11 15.38 6.09
CA TYR A 107 18.69 15.36 5.82
C TYR A 107 18.10 13.98 6.10
N LEU A 108 17.02 13.94 6.86
CA LEU A 108 16.33 12.72 7.26
C LEU A 108 14.88 12.71 6.71
N PRO A 109 14.38 11.54 6.34
CA PRO A 109 12.94 11.38 6.08
C PRO A 109 12.16 11.64 7.36
N MET A 110 10.88 12.00 7.21
CA MET A 110 9.97 12.25 8.32
C MET A 110 8.67 11.45 8.15
N LEU A 111 8.18 10.85 9.23
CA LEU A 111 6.92 10.12 9.27
C LEU A 111 6.00 10.71 10.34
N LEU A 112 4.86 11.25 9.92
CA LEU A 112 3.80 11.69 10.83
C LEU A 112 2.89 10.50 11.15
N VAL A 113 2.55 10.32 12.44
CA VAL A 113 1.79 9.18 12.96
C VAL A 113 0.55 9.66 13.69
N PHE A 114 -0.62 9.32 13.17
CA PHE A 114 -1.90 9.77 13.69
C PHE A 114 -2.60 8.69 14.51
N SER A 115 -2.95 9.01 15.76
CA SER A 115 -3.58 8.10 16.71
C SER A 115 -5.03 7.76 16.35
N GLY A 116 -5.53 6.63 16.86
CA GLY A 116 -6.96 6.31 16.82
C GLY A 116 -7.80 7.19 17.75
N LYS A 117 -9.13 7.07 17.65
CA LYS A 117 -10.09 7.72 18.56
C LYS A 117 -9.79 7.41 20.02
N GLY A 118 -9.79 8.41 20.87
CA GLY A 118 -9.56 8.28 22.30
C GLY A 118 -8.10 8.13 22.73
N ALA A 119 -7.17 7.99 21.79
CA ALA A 119 -5.74 7.91 22.07
C ALA A 119 -5.08 9.29 22.04
N THR A 120 -3.92 9.42 22.69
CA THR A 120 -3.08 10.62 22.71
C THR A 120 -1.79 10.39 21.96
N ALA A 121 -1.10 11.44 21.57
CA ALA A 121 0.22 11.35 20.94
C ALA A 121 1.23 10.60 21.84
N GLU A 122 1.24 10.92 23.12
CA GLU A 122 2.08 10.26 24.13
C GLU A 122 1.75 8.76 24.27
N GLY A 123 0.46 8.42 24.24
CA GLY A 123 0.00 7.04 24.40
C GLY A 123 0.36 6.12 23.24
N ILE A 124 0.51 6.66 22.01
CA ILE A 124 0.91 5.87 20.85
C ILE A 124 2.42 5.89 20.59
N GLN A 125 3.14 6.85 21.15
CA GLN A 125 4.59 6.88 21.07
C GLN A 125 5.18 5.61 21.70
N GLY A 126 6.00 4.90 20.96
CA GLY A 126 6.54 3.60 21.37
C GLY A 126 5.54 2.42 21.27
N ALA A 127 4.22 2.65 21.42
CA ALA A 127 3.23 1.57 21.34
C ALA A 127 3.17 0.92 19.95
N PHE A 128 3.39 1.71 18.90
CA PHE A 128 3.43 1.20 17.52
C PHE A 128 4.82 0.73 17.10
N GLY A 129 5.86 0.93 17.90
CA GLY A 129 7.24 0.50 17.60
C GLY A 129 7.88 1.22 16.42
N LEU A 130 7.38 2.38 16.02
CA LEU A 130 7.88 3.14 14.88
C LEU A 130 9.17 3.92 15.17
N ASP A 131 9.49 4.16 16.44
CA ASP A 131 10.69 4.86 16.88
C ASP A 131 12.00 4.14 16.46
N ALA A 132 11.92 2.86 16.12
CA ALA A 132 13.04 2.09 15.57
C ALA A 132 13.35 2.38 14.09
N LEU A 133 12.50 3.13 13.39
CA LEU A 133 12.71 3.45 11.97
C LEU A 133 13.81 4.53 11.81
N PRO A 134 14.58 4.51 10.70
CA PRO A 134 15.64 5.47 10.43
C PRO A 134 15.08 6.82 9.90
N ALA A 135 14.15 7.43 10.64
CA ALA A 135 13.42 8.64 10.28
C ALA A 135 13.12 9.49 11.52
N LEU A 136 12.77 10.75 11.30
CA LEU A 136 12.10 11.57 12.32
C LEU A 136 10.67 11.07 12.45
N ILE A 137 10.29 10.58 13.64
CA ILE A 137 8.93 10.10 13.89
C ILE A 137 8.16 11.15 14.68
N VAL A 138 7.07 11.61 14.13
CA VAL A 138 6.29 12.75 14.65
C VAL A 138 4.92 12.27 15.08
N TYR A 139 4.57 12.51 16.33
CA TYR A 139 3.29 12.16 16.94
C TYR A 139 2.55 13.45 17.32
N PRO A 140 1.70 14.00 16.45
CA PRO A 140 0.88 15.15 16.78
C PRO A 140 -0.26 14.76 17.74
N GLU A 141 -0.63 15.66 18.65
CA GLU A 141 -1.74 15.47 19.58
C GLU A 141 -3.08 15.75 18.89
N PRO A 142 -4.06 14.83 18.90
CA PRO A 142 -5.41 15.11 18.43
C PRO A 142 -6.14 16.09 19.34
N THR A 143 -7.29 16.63 18.89
CA THR A 143 -8.16 17.46 19.73
C THR A 143 -9.28 16.64 20.36
N VAL A 144 -9.83 17.13 21.48
CA VAL A 144 -11.04 16.54 22.07
C VAL A 144 -12.23 16.82 21.16
N GLY A 145 -12.89 15.77 20.69
CA GLY A 145 -14.06 15.82 19.84
C GLY A 145 -15.37 16.01 20.62
N THR A 146 -16.49 15.92 19.90
CA THR A 146 -17.84 16.16 20.44
C THR A 146 -18.30 15.11 21.46
N GLU A 147 -17.67 13.94 21.49
CA GLU A 147 -17.96 12.86 22.44
C GLU A 147 -17.05 12.90 23.69
N GLY A 148 -16.29 13.97 23.88
CA GLY A 148 -15.38 14.13 25.02
C GLY A 148 -14.11 13.29 24.96
N VAL A 149 -13.82 12.67 23.82
CA VAL A 149 -12.61 11.90 23.55
C VAL A 149 -11.83 12.50 22.38
N THR A 150 -10.54 12.23 22.34
CA THR A 150 -9.67 12.73 21.27
C THR A 150 -10.03 12.13 19.91
N ALA A 151 -10.00 12.97 18.87
CA ALA A 151 -10.29 12.56 17.51
C ALA A 151 -9.67 13.52 16.50
N TRP A 152 -9.41 13.01 15.30
CA TRP A 152 -8.96 13.75 14.13
C TRP A 152 -10.13 14.14 13.23
N GLN A 153 -10.00 15.26 12.55
CA GLN A 153 -10.94 15.78 11.55
C GLN A 153 -11.36 14.71 10.52
N GLY A 154 -12.59 14.85 10.01
CA GLY A 154 -13.18 13.95 9.02
C GLY A 154 -14.16 12.92 9.62
N ALA A 155 -14.07 12.65 10.92
CA ALA A 155 -15.02 11.80 11.62
C ALA A 155 -16.21 12.62 12.16
N PRO A 156 -17.42 12.03 12.28
CA PRO A 156 -18.61 12.74 12.75
C PRO A 156 -18.53 13.19 14.22
N TYR A 157 -17.61 12.62 14.98
CA TYR A 157 -17.36 12.91 16.38
C TYR A 157 -16.12 13.79 16.61
N SER A 158 -15.45 14.25 15.55
CA SER A 158 -14.31 15.17 15.66
C SER A 158 -14.76 16.58 16.09
N SER A 159 -13.81 17.37 16.56
CA SER A 159 -14.02 18.79 16.79
C SER A 159 -14.16 19.57 15.48
N ALA A 160 -14.58 20.85 15.58
CA ALA A 160 -14.61 21.75 14.44
C ALA A 160 -13.23 22.36 14.10
N ILE A 161 -12.17 21.94 14.79
CA ILE A 161 -10.81 22.46 14.58
C ILE A 161 -10.24 21.90 13.27
N ASN A 162 -9.54 22.74 12.52
CA ASN A 162 -8.89 22.35 11.27
C ASN A 162 -7.55 21.63 11.53
N ASP A 163 -7.58 20.31 11.59
CA ASP A 163 -6.40 19.48 11.78
C ASP A 163 -5.47 19.43 10.55
N ILE A 164 -6.00 19.72 9.36
CA ILE A 164 -5.21 19.83 8.12
C ILE A 164 -4.26 21.03 8.24
N THR A 165 -4.79 22.20 8.62
CA THR A 165 -3.97 23.40 8.87
C THR A 165 -2.96 23.16 9.99
N PHE A 166 -3.37 22.51 11.08
CA PHE A 166 -2.45 22.14 12.15
C PHE A 166 -1.32 21.24 11.66
N THR A 167 -1.63 20.25 10.83
CA THR A 167 -0.61 19.36 10.25
C THR A 167 0.37 20.13 9.36
N GLY A 168 -0.10 21.06 8.54
CA GLY A 168 0.74 21.97 7.78
C GLY A 168 1.70 22.78 8.67
N ASN A 169 1.18 23.35 9.76
CA ASN A 169 1.99 24.09 10.73
C ASN A 169 3.04 23.21 11.43
N VAL A 170 2.72 21.94 11.70
CA VAL A 170 3.69 20.96 12.25
C VAL A 170 4.82 20.70 11.25
N LEU A 171 4.51 20.52 9.97
CA LEU A 171 5.52 20.35 8.92
C LEU A 171 6.44 21.58 8.86
N ASP A 172 5.86 22.78 8.76
CA ASP A 172 6.62 24.04 8.63
C ASP A 172 7.52 24.28 9.84
N GLU A 173 7.03 24.02 11.05
CA GLU A 173 7.81 24.15 12.29
C GLU A 173 9.02 23.19 12.29
N LEU A 174 8.79 21.91 11.96
CA LEU A 174 9.88 20.92 11.97
C LEU A 174 10.89 21.14 10.85
N GLU A 175 10.43 21.54 9.67
CA GLU A 175 11.30 21.91 8.55
C GLU A 175 12.16 23.16 8.86
N SER A 176 11.69 24.03 9.75
CA SER A 176 12.43 25.22 10.19
C SER A 176 13.53 24.90 11.21
N GLN A 177 13.36 23.81 11.97
CA GLN A 177 14.25 23.43 13.07
C GLN A 177 15.20 22.27 12.74
N LEU A 178 14.76 21.37 11.87
CA LEU A 178 15.43 20.10 11.60
C LEU A 178 15.80 19.96 10.12
N CYS A 179 16.80 19.13 9.86
CA CYS A 179 17.17 18.74 8.51
C CYS A 179 16.18 17.72 7.94
N VAL A 180 14.99 18.18 7.61
CA VAL A 180 13.95 17.34 6.99
C VAL A 180 14.21 17.24 5.50
N ASP A 181 14.25 16.02 4.99
CA ASP A 181 14.18 15.80 3.55
C ASP A 181 12.74 15.97 3.07
N ARG A 182 12.46 17.14 2.52
CA ARG A 182 11.12 17.53 2.06
C ARG A 182 10.55 16.64 0.97
N THR A 183 11.41 15.92 0.27
CA THR A 183 10.96 14.96 -0.75
C THR A 183 10.54 13.62 -0.15
N ARG A 184 10.88 13.37 1.13
CA ARG A 184 10.62 12.11 1.83
C ARG A 184 9.86 12.33 3.14
N ILE A 185 8.72 12.99 3.05
CA ILE A 185 7.77 13.15 4.15
C ILE A 185 6.62 12.19 3.93
N TYR A 186 6.25 11.44 4.96
CA TYR A 186 5.24 10.38 4.90
C TYR A 186 4.22 10.55 6.01
N ALA A 187 3.02 10.00 5.80
CA ALA A 187 1.97 9.97 6.80
C ALA A 187 1.46 8.56 7.03
N THR A 188 1.21 8.21 8.29
CA THR A 188 0.51 6.97 8.65
C THR A 188 -0.45 7.23 9.79
N GLY A 189 -1.42 6.34 9.97
CA GLY A 189 -2.34 6.43 11.10
C GLY A 189 -3.18 5.16 11.26
N PHE A 190 -3.76 5.04 12.45
CA PHE A 190 -4.59 3.92 12.84
C PHE A 190 -6.03 4.35 13.08
N SER A 191 -7.00 3.54 12.62
CA SER A 191 -8.42 3.77 12.91
C SER A 191 -8.89 5.16 12.44
N ASN A 192 -9.37 6.02 13.35
CA ASN A 192 -9.69 7.43 13.04
C ASN A 192 -8.47 8.18 12.47
N GLY A 193 -7.27 7.98 13.02
CA GLY A 193 -6.03 8.57 12.50
C GLY A 193 -5.64 8.02 11.13
N GLY A 194 -5.98 6.76 10.84
CA GLY A 194 -5.85 6.20 9.48
C GLY A 194 -6.75 6.90 8.48
N GLY A 195 -8.02 7.15 8.87
CA GLY A 195 -8.92 7.97 8.08
C GLY A 195 -8.39 9.38 7.88
N PHE A 196 -7.82 9.99 8.91
CA PHE A 196 -7.22 11.32 8.79
C PHE A 196 -5.99 11.33 7.88
N ALA A 197 -5.11 10.33 7.94
CA ALA A 197 -4.01 10.19 6.99
C ALA A 197 -4.52 10.08 5.54
N ALA A 198 -5.63 9.38 5.31
CA ALA A 198 -6.31 9.34 4.00
C ALA A 198 -6.87 10.70 3.60
N LEU A 199 -7.40 11.51 4.52
CA LEU A 199 -7.85 12.89 4.24
C LEU A 199 -6.67 13.79 3.86
N LEU A 200 -5.54 13.70 4.55
CA LEU A 200 -4.32 14.43 4.21
C LEU A 200 -3.80 14.09 2.82
N SER A 201 -4.04 12.86 2.33
CA SER A 201 -3.69 12.48 0.96
C SER A 201 -4.47 13.25 -0.11
N CYS A 202 -5.51 13.97 0.27
CA CYS A 202 -6.23 14.87 -0.62
C CYS A 202 -5.79 16.33 -0.44
N ASP A 203 -5.81 16.81 0.79
CA ASP A 203 -5.64 18.23 1.08
C ASP A 203 -4.18 18.69 1.12
N LEU A 204 -3.27 17.78 1.49
CA LEU A 204 -1.82 17.99 1.57
C LEU A 204 -1.05 17.00 0.68
N SER A 205 -1.62 16.58 -0.45
CA SER A 205 -0.97 15.65 -1.38
C SER A 205 0.37 16.17 -1.91
N ASP A 206 0.57 17.47 -1.92
CA ASP A 206 1.80 18.17 -2.33
C ASP A 206 2.86 18.27 -1.23
N ARG A 207 2.58 17.77 -0.02
CA ARG A 207 3.51 17.81 1.13
C ARG A 207 3.99 16.44 1.57
N PHE A 208 3.39 15.36 1.09
CA PHE A 208 3.72 14.00 1.47
C PHE A 208 3.96 13.11 0.26
N ALA A 209 5.07 12.39 0.25
CA ALA A 209 5.45 11.49 -0.83
C ALA A 209 4.59 10.20 -0.87
N ALA A 210 4.13 9.69 0.27
CA ALA A 210 3.27 8.52 0.36
C ALA A 210 2.54 8.43 1.70
N TYR A 211 1.49 7.60 1.71
CA TYR A 211 0.60 7.41 2.85
C TYR A 211 0.42 5.93 3.17
N ALA A 212 0.30 5.60 4.46
CA ALA A 212 -0.09 4.27 4.92
C ALA A 212 -1.25 4.37 5.91
N VAL A 213 -2.34 3.68 5.61
CA VAL A 213 -3.59 3.70 6.37
C VAL A 213 -3.82 2.34 6.98
N VAL A 214 -3.93 2.25 8.31
CA VAL A 214 -4.13 0.98 9.03
C VAL A 214 -5.49 1.00 9.72
N GLY A 215 -6.39 0.08 9.34
CA GLY A 215 -7.75 -0.01 9.87
C GLY A 215 -8.55 1.29 9.77
N GLY A 216 -8.31 2.08 8.71
CA GLY A 216 -8.78 3.46 8.59
C GLY A 216 -10.29 3.59 8.46
N ALA A 217 -10.88 4.55 9.18
CA ALA A 217 -12.31 4.87 9.14
C ALA A 217 -12.59 5.92 8.05
N MET A 218 -13.06 5.47 6.88
CA MET A 218 -13.29 6.31 5.70
C MET A 218 -14.67 6.97 5.74
N TYR A 219 -14.91 7.89 6.67
CA TYR A 219 -16.15 8.67 6.74
C TYR A 219 -16.36 9.53 5.48
N PRO A 220 -17.58 10.03 5.22
CA PRO A 220 -17.92 10.70 3.96
C PRO A 220 -16.99 11.84 3.53
N ALA A 221 -16.47 12.64 4.47
CA ALA A 221 -15.53 13.70 4.17
C ALA A 221 -14.19 13.16 3.60
N ILE A 222 -13.82 11.94 3.99
CA ILE A 222 -12.61 11.24 3.55
C ILE A 222 -12.88 10.46 2.26
N ASP A 223 -14.02 9.77 2.20
CA ASP A 223 -14.41 8.96 1.03
C ASP A 223 -14.60 9.81 -0.23
N SER A 224 -15.13 11.02 -0.08
CA SER A 224 -15.41 11.93 -1.20
C SER A 224 -14.26 12.87 -1.57
N CYS A 225 -13.16 12.86 -0.81
CA CYS A 225 -12.06 13.78 -1.06
C CYS A 225 -11.29 13.42 -2.33
N LYS A 226 -10.73 14.43 -2.99
CA LYS A 226 -9.97 14.28 -4.24
C LYS A 226 -8.57 14.86 -4.06
N PRO A 227 -7.51 14.07 -4.30
CA PRO A 227 -6.14 14.59 -4.28
C PRO A 227 -5.93 15.69 -5.31
N LYS A 228 -5.06 16.65 -5.00
CA LYS A 228 -4.59 17.67 -5.95
C LYS A 228 -3.65 17.09 -7.01
N GLN A 229 -2.95 16.02 -6.66
CA GLN A 229 -2.03 15.26 -7.50
C GLN A 229 -2.11 13.76 -7.16
N PRO A 230 -1.63 12.86 -8.05
CA PRO A 230 -1.58 11.44 -7.76
C PRO A 230 -0.79 11.13 -6.49
N VAL A 231 -1.24 10.16 -5.70
CA VAL A 231 -0.62 9.84 -4.41
C VAL A 231 -0.39 8.33 -4.27
N SER A 232 0.76 7.96 -3.74
CA SER A 232 1.01 6.56 -3.37
C SER A 232 0.41 6.25 -2.00
N LEU A 233 -0.45 5.22 -1.95
CA LEU A 233 -1.20 4.87 -0.74
C LEU A 233 -1.19 3.36 -0.50
N LEU A 234 -0.81 2.97 0.72
CA LEU A 234 -0.99 1.63 1.27
C LEU A 234 -2.18 1.63 2.21
N ASN A 235 -3.17 0.78 1.95
CA ASN A 235 -4.20 0.43 2.91
C ASN A 235 -3.91 -0.94 3.52
N VAL A 236 -4.08 -1.07 4.83
CA VAL A 236 -3.98 -2.34 5.58
C VAL A 236 -5.23 -2.49 6.43
N HIS A 237 -6.00 -3.57 6.22
CA HIS A 237 -7.26 -3.74 6.92
C HIS A 237 -7.58 -5.22 7.16
N GLY A 238 -8.04 -5.54 8.38
CA GLY A 238 -8.56 -6.87 8.70
C GLY A 238 -9.99 -7.04 8.19
N ASP A 239 -10.30 -8.17 7.55
CA ASP A 239 -11.64 -8.37 7.01
C ASP A 239 -12.69 -8.82 8.06
N ASN A 240 -12.24 -9.14 9.26
CA ASN A 240 -13.08 -9.39 10.43
C ASN A 240 -12.97 -8.25 11.47
N ASP A 241 -12.74 -7.01 11.00
CA ASP A 241 -12.65 -5.82 11.86
C ASP A 241 -14.03 -5.46 12.44
N PRO A 242 -14.23 -5.59 13.78
CA PRO A 242 -15.53 -5.29 14.41
C PRO A 242 -15.72 -3.80 14.67
N VAL A 243 -14.67 -2.97 14.58
CA VAL A 243 -14.71 -1.54 14.90
C VAL A 243 -14.89 -0.70 13.64
N VAL A 244 -14.12 -0.98 12.60
CA VAL A 244 -14.27 -0.39 11.26
C VAL A 244 -14.52 -1.52 10.28
N PRO A 245 -15.79 -1.91 10.04
CA PRO A 245 -16.11 -3.05 9.22
C PRO A 245 -15.51 -2.95 7.81
N TYR A 246 -14.81 -4.00 7.39
CA TYR A 246 -14.17 -4.07 6.07
C TYR A 246 -15.17 -3.88 4.92
N HIS A 247 -16.34 -4.54 5.03
CA HIS A 247 -17.42 -4.43 4.05
C HIS A 247 -18.34 -3.22 4.28
N GLY A 248 -17.81 -2.21 4.99
CA GLY A 248 -18.49 -0.97 5.23
C GLY A 248 -19.62 -1.04 6.28
N SER A 249 -20.30 0.08 6.45
CA SER A 249 -21.44 0.22 7.35
C SER A 249 -22.37 1.32 6.85
N PRO A 250 -23.51 1.00 6.27
CA PRO A 250 -24.48 2.01 5.80
C PRO A 250 -24.93 2.96 6.91
N VAL A 251 -25.14 2.46 8.13
CA VAL A 251 -25.56 3.25 9.28
C VAL A 251 -24.50 4.29 9.65
N ARG A 252 -23.22 3.92 9.62
CA ARG A 252 -22.09 4.79 9.91
C ARG A 252 -21.58 5.54 8.67
N LYS A 253 -22.17 5.28 7.50
CA LYS A 253 -21.75 5.81 6.20
C LYS A 253 -20.28 5.50 5.89
N LEU A 254 -19.83 4.29 6.25
CA LEU A 254 -18.50 3.79 5.90
C LEU A 254 -18.62 2.96 4.61
N PRO A 255 -17.75 3.18 3.63
CA PRO A 255 -17.72 2.38 2.40
C PRO A 255 -17.15 0.99 2.64
N ASP A 256 -17.39 0.07 1.71
CA ASP A 256 -16.57 -1.12 1.56
C ASP A 256 -15.13 -0.70 1.21
N ILE A 257 -14.13 -1.35 1.80
CA ILE A 257 -12.71 -0.97 1.68
C ILE A 257 -12.15 -1.33 0.29
N ASP A 258 -12.60 -2.43 -0.32
CA ASP A 258 -12.20 -2.77 -1.69
C ASP A 258 -12.71 -1.72 -2.68
N ASP A 259 -13.97 -1.29 -2.53
CA ASP A 259 -14.56 -0.22 -3.35
C ASP A 259 -13.84 1.12 -3.14
N TRP A 260 -13.52 1.46 -1.89
CA TRP A 260 -12.81 2.69 -1.59
C TRP A 260 -11.41 2.72 -2.23
N THR A 261 -10.63 1.64 -2.08
CA THR A 261 -9.29 1.55 -2.66
C THR A 261 -9.31 1.52 -4.18
N ALA A 262 -10.31 0.85 -4.78
CA ALA A 262 -10.51 0.86 -6.23
C ALA A 262 -10.84 2.27 -6.76
N ARG A 263 -11.69 3.04 -6.05
CA ARG A 263 -11.97 4.45 -6.39
C ARG A 263 -10.71 5.31 -6.30
N ARG A 264 -9.87 5.11 -5.28
CA ARG A 264 -8.57 5.81 -5.16
C ARG A 264 -7.66 5.50 -6.35
N ALA A 265 -7.56 4.24 -6.75
CA ALA A 265 -6.80 3.83 -7.92
C ALA A 265 -7.35 4.44 -9.23
N ALA A 266 -8.66 4.56 -9.34
CA ALA A 266 -9.31 5.20 -10.50
C ALA A 266 -9.01 6.71 -10.56
N LEU A 267 -9.02 7.42 -9.41
CA LEU A 267 -8.66 8.84 -9.33
C LEU A 267 -7.22 9.08 -9.79
N ASP A 268 -6.29 8.19 -9.44
CA ASP A 268 -4.90 8.25 -9.85
C ASP A 268 -4.67 7.73 -11.30
N GLY A 269 -5.72 7.28 -11.99
CA GLY A 269 -5.65 6.83 -13.37
C GLY A 269 -4.87 5.54 -13.57
N CYS A 270 -4.87 4.66 -12.57
CA CYS A 270 -4.16 3.38 -12.62
C CYS A 270 -4.66 2.47 -13.74
N LYS A 271 -3.76 1.78 -14.44
CA LYS A 271 -4.06 0.99 -15.65
C LYS A 271 -3.99 -0.52 -15.44
N ARG A 272 -3.33 -0.99 -14.38
CA ARG A 272 -3.11 -2.41 -14.11
C ARG A 272 -3.45 -2.72 -12.66
N THR A 273 -4.04 -3.88 -12.45
CA THR A 273 -4.33 -4.42 -11.11
C THR A 273 -3.74 -5.82 -11.03
N THR A 274 -3.02 -6.10 -9.96
CA THR A 274 -2.55 -7.44 -9.60
C THR A 274 -3.14 -7.84 -8.26
N VAL A 275 -3.52 -9.11 -8.15
CA VAL A 275 -4.02 -9.69 -6.89
C VAL A 275 -3.19 -10.93 -6.59
N THR A 276 -2.57 -10.95 -5.42
CA THR A 276 -1.75 -12.08 -4.96
C THR A 276 -2.04 -12.38 -3.49
N THR A 277 -1.89 -13.64 -3.09
CA THR A 277 -1.92 -14.00 -1.66
C THR A 277 -0.51 -14.08 -1.15
N ILE A 278 -0.21 -13.33 -0.09
CA ILE A 278 1.07 -13.33 0.60
C ILE A 278 0.89 -13.88 2.02
N ASN A 279 1.93 -14.56 2.55
CA ASN A 279 1.94 -15.13 3.90
C ASN A 279 0.72 -16.03 4.24
N GLY A 280 0.05 -16.58 3.22
CA GLY A 280 -1.07 -17.52 3.37
C GLY A 280 -2.42 -16.92 3.78
N ASN A 281 -2.44 -15.70 4.35
CA ASN A 281 -3.66 -15.07 4.85
C ASN A 281 -3.84 -13.59 4.47
N THR A 282 -2.95 -13.04 3.67
CA THR A 282 -3.03 -11.64 3.25
C THR A 282 -3.27 -11.57 1.75
N LEU A 283 -4.40 -10.98 1.35
CA LEU A 283 -4.68 -10.67 -0.03
C LEU A 283 -4.10 -9.28 -0.34
N ASP A 284 -3.13 -9.28 -1.25
CA ASP A 284 -2.45 -8.08 -1.75
C ASP A 284 -3.07 -7.67 -3.08
N THR A 285 -3.82 -6.59 -3.09
CA THR A 285 -4.33 -5.98 -4.31
C THR A 285 -3.52 -4.72 -4.59
N THR A 286 -2.80 -4.71 -5.70
CA THR A 286 -1.91 -3.60 -6.08
C THR A 286 -2.31 -3.04 -7.44
N TRP A 287 -2.55 -1.72 -7.52
CA TRP A 287 -2.81 -0.95 -8.72
C TRP A 287 -1.55 -0.18 -9.13
N THR A 288 -1.18 -0.32 -10.39
CA THR A 288 0.04 0.29 -10.98
C THR A 288 -0.24 0.90 -12.35
N GLY A 289 0.79 1.55 -12.93
CA GLY A 289 0.61 2.31 -14.16
C GLY A 289 -0.28 3.53 -13.95
N CYS A 290 -0.29 4.06 -12.75
CA CYS A 290 -0.99 5.27 -12.37
C CYS A 290 -0.25 6.52 -12.86
N HIS A 291 -0.90 7.66 -12.80
CA HIS A 291 -0.28 8.94 -13.15
C HIS A 291 0.94 9.18 -12.24
N GLU A 292 1.99 9.78 -12.79
CA GLU A 292 3.24 10.13 -12.10
C GLU A 292 3.92 8.96 -11.36
N GLY A 293 3.61 7.71 -11.76
CA GLY A 293 4.19 6.52 -11.16
C GLY A 293 3.67 6.19 -9.77
N SER A 294 2.57 6.80 -9.33
CA SER A 294 1.92 6.48 -8.06
C SER A 294 1.46 5.02 -8.01
N VAL A 295 1.26 4.49 -6.80
CA VAL A 295 0.82 3.12 -6.55
C VAL A 295 -0.25 3.12 -5.46
N ILE A 296 -1.39 2.50 -5.74
CA ILE A 296 -2.37 2.18 -4.71
C ILE A 296 -2.24 0.70 -4.38
N LYS A 297 -2.13 0.40 -3.09
CA LYS A 297 -1.98 -0.96 -2.58
C LYS A 297 -2.94 -1.20 -1.42
N SER A 298 -3.65 -2.32 -1.44
CA SER A 298 -4.53 -2.77 -0.35
C SER A 298 -4.12 -4.15 0.12
N LEU A 299 -3.86 -4.26 1.42
CA LEU A 299 -3.59 -5.52 2.11
C LEU A 299 -4.82 -5.87 2.96
N ARG A 300 -5.58 -6.85 2.50
CA ARG A 300 -6.69 -7.44 3.23
C ARG A 300 -6.18 -8.62 4.05
N ILE A 301 -6.24 -8.51 5.37
CA ILE A 301 -5.81 -9.56 6.29
C ILE A 301 -7.01 -10.45 6.61
N GLN A 302 -6.99 -11.69 6.11
CA GLN A 302 -8.09 -12.65 6.31
C GLN A 302 -8.20 -13.03 7.79
N GLY A 303 -9.40 -12.90 8.35
CA GLY A 303 -9.68 -13.11 9.77
C GLY A 303 -9.09 -12.04 10.69
N GLY A 304 -8.41 -11.04 10.14
CA GLY A 304 -7.79 -9.95 10.92
C GLY A 304 -8.84 -9.03 11.53
N GLY A 305 -8.61 -8.63 12.80
CA GLY A 305 -9.45 -7.67 13.52
C GLY A 305 -8.94 -6.23 13.41
N HIS A 306 -9.43 -5.36 14.31
CA HIS A 306 -9.04 -3.96 14.41
C HIS A 306 -7.72 -3.82 15.18
N MET A 307 -6.58 -3.82 14.48
CA MET A 307 -5.28 -3.80 15.15
C MET A 307 -4.20 -3.06 14.34
N TRP A 308 -3.29 -2.40 15.05
CA TRP A 308 -1.98 -2.05 14.53
C TRP A 308 -1.11 -3.32 14.45
N GLY A 309 -0.16 -3.41 13.54
CA GLY A 309 0.72 -4.58 13.45
C GLY A 309 0.19 -5.73 12.59
N ALA A 310 -0.94 -5.54 11.91
CA ALA A 310 -1.41 -6.45 10.87
C ALA A 310 -0.42 -6.60 9.70
N VAL A 311 0.45 -5.60 9.54
CA VAL A 311 1.65 -5.62 8.69
C VAL A 311 2.84 -5.15 9.53
N SER A 312 4.04 -5.63 9.25
CA SER A 312 5.22 -5.19 9.99
C SER A 312 5.55 -3.72 9.71
N ASN A 313 6.10 -3.01 10.72
CA ASN A 313 6.58 -1.64 10.52
C ASN A 313 7.64 -1.54 9.42
N SER A 314 8.45 -2.60 9.27
CA SER A 314 9.45 -2.71 8.19
C SER A 314 8.79 -2.74 6.81
N ASP A 315 7.71 -3.47 6.61
CA ASP A 315 7.04 -3.57 5.31
C ASP A 315 6.23 -2.30 5.00
N LEU A 316 5.62 -1.70 6.03
CA LEU A 316 5.02 -0.38 5.91
C LEU A 316 6.07 0.66 5.50
N TRP A 317 7.22 0.69 6.16
CA TRP A 317 8.32 1.60 5.86
C TRP A 317 8.91 1.36 4.46
N LYS A 318 9.11 0.10 4.06
CA LYS A 318 9.55 -0.26 2.71
C LYS A 318 8.57 0.23 1.63
N PHE A 319 7.26 0.20 1.88
CA PHE A 319 6.32 0.77 0.94
C PHE A 319 6.49 2.27 0.82
N LEU A 320 6.48 3.00 1.94
CA LEU A 320 6.55 4.46 1.99
C LEU A 320 7.82 4.98 1.30
N THR A 321 8.98 4.40 1.61
CA THR A 321 10.28 4.87 1.13
C THR A 321 10.57 4.56 -0.35
N ARG A 322 9.66 3.92 -1.04
CA ARG A 322 9.72 3.77 -2.51
C ARG A 322 9.42 5.08 -3.24
N PHE A 323 8.81 6.05 -2.56
CA PHE A 323 8.27 7.26 -3.16
C PHE A 323 8.95 8.50 -2.61
N SER A 324 9.09 9.48 -3.49
CA SER A 324 9.53 10.84 -3.18
C SER A 324 8.69 11.84 -3.96
N LEU A 325 8.52 13.05 -3.43
CA LEU A 325 7.91 14.17 -4.15
C LEU A 325 8.80 14.66 -5.29
#